data_b3f48aefe91a85018c8a3d5e736abb40
#
_entry.id   b3f48aefe91a85018c8a3d5e736abb40
#
_cell.length_a   1.000
_cell.length_b   1.000
_cell.length_c   1.000
_cell.angle_alpha   90.00
_cell.angle_beta   90.00
_cell.angle_gamma   90.00
#
_symmetry.space_group_name_H-M   'P 1'
#
loop_
_entity.id
_entity.type
_entity.pdbx_description
1 polymer ?
#
loop_
_entity_poly.entity_id
_entity_poly.type
_entity_poly.pdbx_seq_one_letter_code
_entity_poly.pdbx_strand_id
1 'polypeptide(L)'
;MIYLVTGCLLFIFVILFIFFSYRQKKKLFTYLKEKNFIKMDQLLNNSINRIFIDKYTKEYVLLNRYRIEQNKQGVQNQLNTLLQMPLNEARSNEIIHIAFNYYLEQKDKGHCLEILEKMDSNRPMYAEAKMIYDIFLDHKANYIEPLKQQALQYQNEKQASIYTLIAQQYENIHDLEQAHHYHSFAKQALHR
;
A
#
# COMPACT_ATOMS: atom_id res chain seq x y z
N MET A 1 -24.03 -21.24 -39.84
CA MET A 1 -22.78 -20.59 -40.35
C MET A 1 -22.62 -19.16 -39.84
N ILE A 2 -23.60 -18.29 -39.91
CA ILE A 2 -23.57 -16.88 -39.46
C ILE A 2 -23.17 -16.76 -37.97
N TYR A 3 -23.79 -17.53 -37.05
CA TYR A 3 -23.50 -17.51 -35.62
C TYR A 3 -22.06 -17.93 -35.27
N LEU A 4 -21.48 -18.84 -36.06
CA LEU A 4 -20.10 -19.29 -35.85
C LEU A 4 -19.10 -18.19 -36.25
N VAL A 5 -19.37 -17.48 -37.35
CA VAL A 5 -18.53 -16.36 -37.82
C VAL A 5 -18.61 -15.19 -36.85
N THR A 6 -19.82 -14.83 -36.37
CA THR A 6 -19.98 -13.75 -35.38
C THR A 6 -19.28 -14.12 -34.04
N GLY A 7 -19.36 -15.37 -33.58
CA GLY A 7 -18.65 -15.84 -32.39
C GLY A 7 -17.14 -15.73 -32.53
N CYS A 8 -16.57 -16.13 -33.66
CA CYS A 8 -15.12 -15.99 -33.93
C CYS A 8 -14.68 -14.53 -33.98
N LEU A 9 -15.45 -13.64 -34.57
CA LEU A 9 -15.14 -12.20 -34.62
C LEU A 9 -15.15 -11.56 -33.23
N LEU A 10 -16.17 -11.89 -32.40
CA LEU A 10 -16.22 -11.42 -31.01
C LEU A 10 -15.03 -11.93 -30.19
N PHE A 11 -14.64 -13.18 -30.35
CA PHE A 11 -13.50 -13.77 -29.66
C PHE A 11 -12.18 -13.06 -30.05
N ILE A 12 -11.95 -12.81 -31.34
CA ILE A 12 -10.79 -12.07 -31.83
C ILE A 12 -10.79 -10.64 -31.25
N PHE A 13 -11.95 -9.98 -31.24
CA PHE A 13 -12.07 -8.63 -30.68
C PHE A 13 -11.69 -8.60 -29.17
N VAL A 14 -12.16 -9.56 -28.39
CA VAL A 14 -11.83 -9.67 -26.95
C VAL A 14 -10.32 -9.87 -26.75
N ILE A 15 -9.69 -10.74 -27.54
CA ILE A 15 -8.23 -10.97 -27.47
C ILE A 15 -7.47 -9.68 -27.79
N LEU A 16 -7.83 -8.99 -28.86
CA LEU A 16 -7.21 -7.72 -29.24
C LEU A 16 -7.41 -6.65 -28.15
N PHE A 17 -8.61 -6.55 -27.58
CA PHE A 17 -8.89 -5.63 -26.48
C PHE A 17 -8.00 -5.90 -25.27
N ILE A 18 -7.88 -7.15 -24.84
CA ILE A 18 -7.01 -7.56 -23.72
C ILE A 18 -5.55 -7.21 -24.03
N PHE A 19 -5.08 -7.52 -25.23
CA PHE A 19 -3.71 -7.23 -25.64
C PHE A 19 -3.41 -5.73 -25.63
N PHE A 20 -4.29 -4.91 -26.22
CA PHE A 20 -4.12 -3.46 -26.21
C PHE A 20 -4.20 -2.87 -24.79
N SER A 21 -5.14 -3.34 -23.96
CA SER A 21 -5.25 -2.93 -22.56
C SER A 21 -3.95 -3.23 -21.79
N TYR A 22 -3.42 -4.45 -21.91
CA TYR A 22 -2.16 -4.82 -21.29
C TYR A 22 -0.99 -3.92 -21.77
N ARG A 23 -0.90 -3.68 -23.07
CA ARG A 23 0.15 -2.84 -23.66
C ARG A 23 0.08 -1.39 -23.16
N GLN A 24 -1.11 -0.81 -23.06
CA GLN A 24 -1.27 0.57 -22.58
C GLN A 24 -0.95 0.68 -21.08
N LYS A 25 -1.40 -0.26 -20.26
CA LYS A 25 -1.06 -0.32 -18.84
C LYS A 25 0.47 -0.46 -18.64
N LYS A 26 1.11 -1.35 -19.37
CA LYS A 26 2.57 -1.51 -19.32
C LYS A 26 3.30 -0.21 -19.65
N LYS A 27 2.92 0.50 -20.72
CA LYS A 27 3.49 1.82 -21.05
C LYS A 27 3.29 2.83 -19.93
N LEU A 28 2.09 2.88 -19.33
CA LEU A 28 1.76 3.78 -18.24
C LEU A 28 2.68 3.57 -17.04
N PHE A 29 2.87 2.33 -16.60
CA PHE A 29 3.79 2.00 -15.50
C PHE A 29 5.26 2.24 -15.86
N THR A 30 5.65 2.05 -17.14
CA THR A 30 6.99 2.40 -17.60
C THR A 30 7.23 3.89 -17.48
N TYR A 31 6.31 4.74 -17.96
CA TYR A 31 6.45 6.20 -17.84
C TYR A 31 6.47 6.68 -16.38
N LEU A 32 5.69 6.05 -15.51
CA LEU A 32 5.75 6.32 -14.08
C LEU A 32 7.14 5.99 -13.49
N LYS A 33 7.67 4.81 -13.80
CA LYS A 33 9.00 4.36 -13.35
C LYS A 33 10.13 5.29 -13.86
N GLU A 34 10.03 5.72 -15.11
CA GLU A 34 10.97 6.64 -15.75
C GLU A 34 10.75 8.12 -15.33
N LYS A 35 9.74 8.38 -14.50
CA LYS A 35 9.30 9.74 -14.11
C LYS A 35 8.97 10.64 -15.31
N ASN A 36 8.57 10.04 -16.43
CA ASN A 36 8.19 10.76 -17.63
C ASN A 36 6.70 11.16 -17.58
N PHE A 37 6.39 12.13 -16.74
CA PHE A 37 5.00 12.55 -16.48
C PHE A 37 4.34 13.20 -17.69
N ILE A 38 5.11 13.83 -18.59
CA ILE A 38 4.57 14.40 -19.83
C ILE A 38 3.96 13.29 -20.71
N LYS A 39 4.71 12.22 -20.97
CA LYS A 39 4.20 11.09 -21.75
C LYS A 39 3.06 10.34 -21.05
N MET A 40 3.12 10.27 -19.72
CA MET A 40 2.06 9.72 -18.91
C MET A 40 0.76 10.49 -19.08
N ASP A 41 0.80 11.84 -18.99
CA ASP A 41 -0.36 12.71 -19.19
C ASP A 41 -0.92 12.62 -20.62
N GLN A 42 -0.05 12.60 -21.61
CA GLN A 42 -0.47 12.39 -23.01
C GLN A 42 -1.21 11.05 -23.19
N LEU A 43 -0.71 9.99 -22.55
CA LEU A 43 -1.35 8.67 -22.60
C LEU A 43 -2.73 8.69 -21.90
N LEU A 44 -2.82 9.29 -20.72
CA LEU A 44 -4.05 9.36 -19.92
C LEU A 44 -5.11 10.30 -20.52
N ASN A 45 -4.69 11.36 -21.21
CA ASN A 45 -5.60 12.32 -21.82
C ASN A 45 -6.06 11.91 -23.22
N ASN A 46 -5.45 10.91 -23.84
CA ASN A 46 -5.88 10.40 -25.12
C ASN A 46 -7.19 9.60 -24.97
N SER A 47 -8.24 10.03 -25.69
CA SER A 47 -9.59 9.43 -25.60
C SER A 47 -9.63 7.94 -25.96
N ILE A 48 -8.82 7.51 -26.92
CA ILE A 48 -8.74 6.10 -27.33
C ILE A 48 -8.09 5.25 -26.21
N ASN A 49 -7.02 5.76 -25.59
CA ASN A 49 -6.33 5.04 -24.53
C ASN A 49 -7.17 4.90 -23.25
N ARG A 50 -8.09 5.84 -23.00
CA ARG A 50 -9.04 5.80 -21.87
C ARG A 50 -9.92 4.55 -21.88
N ILE A 51 -10.18 3.96 -23.05
CA ILE A 51 -10.98 2.73 -23.19
C ILE A 51 -10.19 1.52 -22.65
N PHE A 52 -8.86 1.55 -22.77
CA PHE A 52 -7.97 0.44 -22.42
C PHE A 52 -7.36 0.53 -21.01
N ILE A 53 -7.51 1.67 -20.33
CA ILE A 53 -7.01 1.91 -18.98
C ILE A 53 -8.20 2.05 -18.04
N ASP A 54 -8.44 1.06 -17.19
CA ASP A 54 -9.53 1.12 -16.22
C ASP A 54 -9.29 2.23 -15.17
N LYS A 55 -10.40 2.69 -14.58
CA LYS A 55 -10.41 3.81 -13.65
C LYS A 55 -9.46 3.56 -12.47
N TYR A 56 -9.46 2.35 -11.89
CA TYR A 56 -8.55 2.01 -10.79
C TYR A 56 -7.08 2.19 -11.19
N THR A 57 -6.67 1.62 -12.32
CA THR A 57 -5.28 1.74 -12.80
C THR A 57 -4.87 3.20 -12.99
N LYS A 58 -5.76 4.03 -13.54
CA LYS A 58 -5.52 5.47 -13.71
C LYS A 58 -5.28 6.15 -12.36
N GLU A 59 -6.22 5.99 -11.42
CA GLU A 59 -6.15 6.66 -10.12
C GLU A 59 -4.96 6.15 -9.28
N TYR A 60 -4.65 4.86 -9.36
CA TYR A 60 -3.49 4.25 -8.70
C TYR A 60 -2.15 4.82 -9.23
N VAL A 61 -2.02 5.01 -10.52
CA VAL A 61 -0.83 5.59 -11.13
C VAL A 61 -0.68 7.06 -10.77
N LEU A 62 -1.79 7.82 -10.73
CA LEU A 62 -1.79 9.22 -10.26
C LEU A 62 -1.38 9.33 -8.79
N LEU A 63 -1.85 8.42 -7.92
CA LEU A 63 -1.40 8.35 -6.53
C LEU A 63 0.13 8.20 -6.44
N ASN A 64 0.70 7.24 -7.18
CA ASN A 64 2.13 7.00 -7.16
C ASN A 64 2.93 8.17 -7.77
N ARG A 65 2.41 8.82 -8.79
CA ARG A 65 2.99 10.06 -9.31
C ARG A 65 3.07 11.14 -8.23
N TYR A 66 1.96 11.45 -7.55
CA TYR A 66 1.94 12.47 -6.50
C TYR A 66 2.87 12.12 -5.33
N ARG A 67 3.03 10.83 -5.01
CA ARG A 67 4.04 10.39 -4.03
C ARG A 67 5.47 10.69 -4.49
N ILE A 68 5.79 10.43 -5.75
CA ILE A 68 7.10 10.73 -6.34
C ILE A 68 7.37 12.24 -6.37
N GLU A 69 6.35 13.04 -6.70
CA GLU A 69 6.40 14.50 -6.72
C GLU A 69 6.36 15.13 -5.31
N GLN A 70 6.20 14.34 -4.26
CA GLN A 70 6.00 14.78 -2.87
C GLN A 70 4.83 15.76 -2.69
N ASN A 71 3.85 15.67 -3.56
CA ASN A 71 2.63 16.50 -3.54
C ASN A 71 1.63 15.92 -2.53
N LYS A 72 1.72 16.37 -1.27
CA LYS A 72 0.87 15.89 -0.18
C LYS A 72 -0.63 16.02 -0.47
N GLN A 73 -1.06 17.17 -0.98
CA GLN A 73 -2.47 17.40 -1.30
C GLN A 73 -2.96 16.47 -2.41
N GLY A 74 -2.12 16.26 -3.44
CA GLY A 74 -2.41 15.32 -4.52
C GLY A 74 -2.54 13.89 -4.00
N VAL A 75 -1.66 13.44 -3.09
CA VAL A 75 -1.73 12.12 -2.46
C VAL A 75 -3.03 11.96 -1.67
N GLN A 76 -3.39 12.92 -0.81
CA GLN A 76 -4.61 12.85 0.01
C GLN A 76 -5.87 12.79 -0.85
N ASN A 77 -5.98 13.67 -1.85
CA ASN A 77 -7.13 13.67 -2.76
C ASN A 77 -7.25 12.34 -3.50
N GLN A 78 -6.13 11.77 -3.91
CA GLN A 78 -6.10 10.52 -4.67
C GLN A 78 -6.42 9.31 -3.80
N LEU A 79 -5.93 9.26 -2.56
CA LEU A 79 -6.29 8.24 -1.57
C LEU A 79 -7.79 8.28 -1.29
N ASN A 80 -8.37 9.46 -1.06
CA ASN A 80 -9.81 9.61 -0.85
C ASN A 80 -10.62 9.09 -2.05
N THR A 81 -10.17 9.41 -3.27
CA THR A 81 -10.81 8.90 -4.49
C THR A 81 -10.78 7.38 -4.55
N LEU A 82 -9.63 6.75 -4.29
CA LEU A 82 -9.45 5.30 -4.34
C LEU A 82 -10.22 4.58 -3.24
N LEU A 83 -10.26 5.13 -2.02
CA LEU A 83 -11.00 4.56 -0.88
C LEU A 83 -12.53 4.58 -1.07
N GLN A 84 -13.04 5.48 -1.93
CA GLN A 84 -14.47 5.57 -2.26
C GLN A 84 -14.86 4.74 -3.50
N MET A 85 -13.90 4.15 -4.21
CA MET A 85 -14.19 3.35 -5.40
C MET A 85 -14.79 1.99 -5.02
N PRO A 86 -15.75 1.48 -5.83
CA PRO A 86 -16.24 0.11 -5.69
C PRO A 86 -15.16 -0.87 -6.19
N LEU A 87 -14.25 -1.26 -5.31
CA LEU A 87 -13.15 -2.17 -5.58
C LEU A 87 -13.48 -3.60 -5.11
N ASN A 88 -12.85 -4.59 -5.73
CA ASN A 88 -12.83 -5.92 -5.16
C ASN A 88 -11.98 -5.92 -3.87
N GLU A 89 -12.17 -6.96 -3.06
CA GLU A 89 -11.56 -7.08 -1.74
C GLU A 89 -10.02 -6.92 -1.77
N ALA A 90 -9.34 -7.55 -2.72
CA ALA A 90 -7.88 -7.50 -2.81
C ALA A 90 -7.37 -6.07 -3.05
N ARG A 91 -7.98 -5.34 -4.01
CA ARG A 91 -7.64 -3.95 -4.29
C ARG A 91 -8.03 -3.01 -3.15
N SER A 92 -9.18 -3.25 -2.53
CA SER A 92 -9.62 -2.45 -1.38
C SER A 92 -8.62 -2.57 -0.23
N ASN A 93 -8.21 -3.80 0.12
CA ASN A 93 -7.21 -4.04 1.16
C ASN A 93 -5.85 -3.41 0.83
N GLU A 94 -5.41 -3.46 -0.43
CA GLU A 94 -4.19 -2.79 -0.89
C GLU A 94 -4.25 -1.27 -0.65
N ILE A 95 -5.35 -0.62 -1.05
CA ILE A 95 -5.50 0.82 -0.88
C ILE A 95 -5.62 1.22 0.59
N ILE A 96 -6.35 0.46 1.39
CA ILE A 96 -6.47 0.65 2.83
C ILE A 96 -5.07 0.59 3.49
N HIS A 97 -4.26 -0.40 3.13
CA HIS A 97 -2.90 -0.54 3.64
C HIS A 97 -1.99 0.64 3.23
N ILE A 98 -2.07 1.06 1.95
CA ILE A 98 -1.31 2.22 1.46
C ILE A 98 -1.73 3.49 2.19
N ALA A 99 -3.02 3.71 2.39
CA ALA A 99 -3.55 4.87 3.08
C ALA A 99 -3.13 4.90 4.55
N PHE A 100 -3.26 3.76 5.26
CA PHE A 100 -2.83 3.64 6.64
C PHE A 100 -1.35 4.00 6.81
N ASN A 101 -0.47 3.41 6.00
CA ASN A 101 0.97 3.68 6.07
C ASN A 101 1.30 5.14 5.75
N TYR A 102 0.63 5.72 4.75
CA TYR A 102 0.81 7.13 4.42
C TYR A 102 0.47 8.05 5.59
N TYR A 103 -0.69 7.87 6.23
CA TYR A 103 -1.11 8.70 7.36
C TYR A 103 -0.29 8.41 8.62
N LEU A 104 0.16 7.18 8.82
CA LEU A 104 1.09 6.82 9.89
C LEU A 104 2.41 7.59 9.77
N GLU A 105 3.01 7.64 8.58
CA GLU A 105 4.23 8.43 8.30
C GLU A 105 4.04 9.92 8.54
N GLN A 106 2.84 10.45 8.27
CA GLN A 106 2.49 11.85 8.56
C GLN A 106 2.14 12.09 10.03
N LYS A 107 2.13 11.06 10.88
CA LYS A 107 1.67 11.07 12.28
C LYS A 107 0.23 11.59 12.43
N ASP A 108 -0.60 11.37 11.42
CA ASP A 108 -1.99 11.81 11.38
C ASP A 108 -2.90 10.77 12.07
N LYS A 109 -3.10 10.96 13.37
CA LYS A 109 -3.92 10.07 14.19
C LYS A 109 -5.37 9.97 13.71
N GLY A 110 -5.95 11.08 13.28
CA GLY A 110 -7.35 11.13 12.86
C GLY A 110 -7.61 10.25 11.65
N HIS A 111 -6.85 10.46 10.58
CA HIS A 111 -7.00 9.64 9.38
C HIS A 111 -6.60 8.17 9.60
N CYS A 112 -5.60 7.89 10.46
CA CYS A 112 -5.28 6.49 10.80
C CYS A 112 -6.47 5.79 11.48
N LEU A 113 -7.18 6.45 12.39
CA LEU A 113 -8.40 5.89 13.03
C LEU A 113 -9.51 5.67 12.00
N GLU A 114 -9.78 6.64 11.14
CA GLU A 114 -10.78 6.49 10.07
C GLU A 114 -10.47 5.32 9.14
N ILE A 115 -9.19 5.05 8.87
CA ILE A 115 -8.78 3.90 8.07
C ILE A 115 -8.95 2.59 8.85
N LEU A 116 -8.60 2.56 10.15
CA LEU A 116 -8.83 1.38 11.00
C LEU A 116 -10.31 1.01 11.08
N GLU A 117 -11.22 1.98 11.14
CA GLU A 117 -12.67 1.75 11.15
C GLU A 117 -13.19 1.09 9.84
N LYS A 118 -12.48 1.29 8.73
CA LYS A 118 -12.79 0.65 7.45
C LYS A 118 -12.25 -0.77 7.32
N MET A 119 -11.37 -1.19 8.22
CA MET A 119 -10.81 -2.54 8.23
C MET A 119 -11.77 -3.50 8.93
N ASP A 120 -11.84 -4.74 8.45
CA ASP A 120 -12.52 -5.82 9.17
C ASP A 120 -11.72 -6.20 10.42
N SER A 121 -12.30 -5.94 11.60
CA SER A 121 -11.68 -6.20 12.90
C SER A 121 -11.32 -7.66 13.16
N ASN A 122 -11.92 -8.58 12.44
CA ASN A 122 -11.64 -10.03 12.56
C ASN A 122 -10.43 -10.47 11.74
N ARG A 123 -9.80 -9.58 10.98
CA ARG A 123 -8.67 -9.92 10.12
C ARG A 123 -7.33 -9.61 10.76
N PRO A 124 -6.30 -10.44 10.46
CA PRO A 124 -4.93 -10.21 10.94
C PRO A 124 -4.39 -8.81 10.57
N MET A 125 -4.74 -8.30 9.41
CA MET A 125 -4.34 -6.96 8.96
C MET A 125 -4.80 -5.85 9.90
N TYR A 126 -6.03 -5.94 10.44
CA TYR A 126 -6.52 -4.98 11.43
C TYR A 126 -5.70 -5.04 12.72
N ALA A 127 -5.47 -6.25 13.25
CA ALA A 127 -4.72 -6.44 14.49
C ALA A 127 -3.29 -5.87 14.36
N GLU A 128 -2.64 -6.10 13.24
CA GLU A 128 -1.31 -5.57 12.94
C GLU A 128 -1.32 -4.03 12.83
N ALA A 129 -2.24 -3.47 12.05
CA ALA A 129 -2.37 -2.02 11.88
C ALA A 129 -2.71 -1.34 13.22
N LYS A 130 -3.60 -1.93 14.03
CA LYS A 130 -3.96 -1.43 15.35
C LYS A 130 -2.77 -1.45 16.31
N MET A 131 -2.00 -2.52 16.33
CA MET A 131 -0.77 -2.60 17.13
C MET A 131 0.23 -1.51 16.73
N ILE A 132 0.46 -1.32 15.43
CA ILE A 132 1.37 -0.28 14.91
C ILE A 132 0.86 1.12 15.30
N TYR A 133 -0.44 1.38 15.15
CA TYR A 133 -1.06 2.62 15.59
C TYR A 133 -0.84 2.87 17.10
N ASP A 134 -1.11 1.86 17.92
CA ASP A 134 -0.94 1.95 19.37
C ASP A 134 0.50 2.25 19.77
N ILE A 135 1.48 1.62 19.11
CA ILE A 135 2.92 1.81 19.41
C ILE A 135 3.40 3.19 18.96
N PHE A 136 3.16 3.56 17.69
CA PHE A 136 3.79 4.73 17.09
C PHE A 136 3.02 6.04 17.30
N LEU A 137 1.70 5.98 17.44
CA LEU A 137 0.87 7.16 17.55
C LEU A 137 0.27 7.36 18.97
N ASP A 138 -0.14 6.29 19.62
CA ASP A 138 -0.66 6.35 20.99
C ASP A 138 0.41 6.12 22.06
N HIS A 139 1.65 5.83 21.64
CA HIS A 139 2.81 5.62 22.53
C HIS A 139 2.58 4.54 23.60
N LYS A 140 1.81 3.49 23.26
CA LYS A 140 1.58 2.35 24.16
C LYS A 140 2.76 1.38 24.16
N ALA A 141 2.87 0.60 25.25
CA ALA A 141 3.90 -0.41 25.45
C ALA A 141 3.35 -1.78 25.90
N ASN A 142 2.11 -2.08 25.50
CA ASN A 142 1.39 -3.29 25.95
C ASN A 142 1.63 -4.53 25.08
N TYR A 143 2.51 -4.43 24.05
CA TYR A 143 2.83 -5.54 23.13
C TYR A 143 4.24 -6.10 23.32
N ILE A 144 5.01 -5.65 24.34
CA ILE A 144 6.43 -6.05 24.53
C ILE A 144 6.54 -7.57 24.66
N GLU A 145 5.83 -8.18 25.62
CA GLU A 145 5.96 -9.62 25.87
C GLU A 145 5.42 -10.49 24.72
N PRO A 146 4.25 -10.23 24.12
CA PRO A 146 3.84 -10.93 22.92
C PRO A 146 4.85 -10.86 21.76
N LEU A 147 5.44 -9.68 21.52
CA LEU A 147 6.43 -9.51 20.46
C LEU A 147 7.76 -10.21 20.76
N LYS A 148 8.19 -10.29 22.02
CA LYS A 148 9.38 -11.10 22.42
C LYS A 148 9.17 -12.57 22.05
N GLN A 149 8.00 -13.13 22.39
CA GLN A 149 7.69 -14.52 22.03
C GLN A 149 7.61 -14.71 20.52
N GLN A 150 7.05 -13.76 19.81
CA GLN A 150 6.98 -13.79 18.35
C GLN A 150 8.37 -13.72 17.69
N ALA A 151 9.29 -12.91 18.23
CA ALA A 151 10.66 -12.77 17.70
C ALA A 151 11.44 -14.08 17.68
N LEU A 152 11.14 -15.01 18.61
CA LEU A 152 11.79 -16.32 18.67
C LEU A 152 11.39 -17.24 17.50
N GLN A 153 10.30 -16.94 16.82
CA GLN A 153 9.77 -17.76 15.72
C GLN A 153 10.29 -17.32 14.33
N TYR A 154 11.00 -16.20 14.25
CA TYR A 154 11.47 -15.62 13.00
C TYR A 154 12.97 -15.37 13.00
N GLN A 155 13.52 -15.17 11.81
CA GLN A 155 14.92 -14.83 11.58
C GLN A 155 15.04 -13.66 10.59
N ASN A 156 16.23 -13.09 10.49
CA ASN A 156 16.58 -12.04 9.53
C ASN A 156 15.67 -10.80 9.61
N GLU A 157 15.25 -10.27 8.49
CA GLU A 157 14.48 -9.01 8.38
C GLU A 157 13.21 -9.01 9.23
N LYS A 158 12.49 -10.13 9.28
CA LYS A 158 11.24 -10.21 10.06
C LYS A 158 11.50 -10.13 11.56
N GLN A 159 12.56 -10.81 12.05
CA GLN A 159 13.00 -10.72 13.44
C GLN A 159 13.47 -9.30 13.77
N ALA A 160 14.25 -8.68 12.87
CA ALA A 160 14.70 -7.30 13.03
C ALA A 160 13.54 -6.31 13.15
N SER A 161 12.51 -6.45 12.32
CA SER A 161 11.30 -5.62 12.38
C SER A 161 10.59 -5.75 13.73
N ILE A 162 10.46 -6.97 14.26
CA ILE A 162 9.85 -7.20 15.58
C ILE A 162 10.69 -6.56 16.69
N TYR A 163 12.01 -6.70 16.67
CA TYR A 163 12.88 -6.06 17.65
C TYR A 163 12.79 -4.53 17.58
N THR A 164 12.61 -3.94 16.41
CA THR A 164 12.38 -2.51 16.26
C THR A 164 11.06 -2.07 16.92
N LEU A 165 9.99 -2.86 16.80
CA LEU A 165 8.73 -2.58 17.49
C LEU A 165 8.84 -2.70 19.01
N ILE A 166 9.65 -3.63 19.51
CA ILE A 166 9.93 -3.76 20.95
C ILE A 166 10.73 -2.56 21.43
N ALA A 167 11.78 -2.16 20.70
CA ALA A 167 12.61 -1.01 21.05
C ALA A 167 11.75 0.27 21.15
N GLN A 168 10.88 0.52 20.17
CA GLN A 168 9.97 1.68 20.18
C GLN A 168 9.06 1.69 21.42
N GLN A 169 8.59 0.54 21.87
CA GLN A 169 7.76 0.49 23.07
C GLN A 169 8.56 0.78 24.34
N TYR A 170 9.83 0.37 24.42
CA TYR A 170 10.70 0.77 25.53
C TYR A 170 11.01 2.27 25.49
N GLU A 171 11.15 2.88 24.30
CA GLU A 171 11.23 4.34 24.18
C GLU A 171 9.95 5.02 24.69
N ASN A 172 8.77 4.47 24.39
CA ASN A 172 7.49 5.02 24.84
C ASN A 172 7.34 5.06 26.38
N ILE A 173 7.98 4.15 27.09
CA ILE A 173 8.01 4.12 28.57
C ILE A 173 9.31 4.68 29.17
N HIS A 174 10.12 5.35 28.34
CA HIS A 174 11.41 5.96 28.73
C HIS A 174 12.48 5.01 29.29
N ASP A 175 12.39 3.71 29.00
CA ASP A 175 13.45 2.72 29.27
C ASP A 175 14.45 2.70 28.12
N LEU A 176 15.34 3.69 28.10
CA LEU A 176 16.30 3.87 27.02
C LEU A 176 17.36 2.76 26.98
N GLU A 177 17.67 2.13 28.11
CA GLU A 177 18.61 1.01 28.16
C GLU A 177 18.08 -0.19 27.38
N GLN A 178 16.84 -0.61 27.66
CA GLN A 178 16.19 -1.68 26.93
C GLN A 178 15.94 -1.31 25.47
N ALA A 179 15.57 -0.08 25.18
CA ALA A 179 15.40 0.39 23.80
C ALA A 179 16.70 0.21 22.99
N HIS A 180 17.84 0.66 23.51
CA HIS A 180 19.15 0.47 22.89
C HIS A 180 19.52 -1.00 22.70
N HIS A 181 19.21 -1.84 23.68
CA HIS A 181 19.46 -3.27 23.62
C HIS A 181 18.69 -3.91 22.44
N TYR A 182 17.40 -3.63 22.31
CA TYR A 182 16.58 -4.17 21.22
C TYR A 182 16.91 -3.57 19.85
N HIS A 183 17.32 -2.31 19.75
CA HIS A 183 17.87 -1.76 18.51
C HIS A 183 19.16 -2.48 18.08
N SER A 184 20.00 -2.87 19.03
CA SER A 184 21.19 -3.69 18.73
C SER A 184 20.81 -5.06 18.19
N PHE A 185 19.83 -5.73 18.79
CA PHE A 185 19.31 -7.01 18.29
C PHE A 185 18.72 -6.89 16.88
N ALA A 186 17.98 -5.81 16.59
CA ALA A 186 17.47 -5.57 15.26
C ALA A 186 18.59 -5.45 14.21
N LYS A 187 19.66 -4.71 14.52
CA LYS A 187 20.84 -4.61 13.65
C LYS A 187 21.53 -5.96 13.44
N GLN A 188 21.72 -6.74 14.50
CA GLN A 188 22.36 -8.06 14.42
C GLN A 188 21.53 -9.05 13.57
N ALA A 189 20.20 -8.99 13.67
CA ALA A 189 19.32 -9.86 12.89
C ALA A 189 19.38 -9.57 11.38
N LEU A 190 19.66 -8.33 10.96
CA LEU A 190 19.83 -7.96 9.54
C LEU A 190 21.17 -8.45 8.94
N HIS A 191 22.16 -8.77 9.76
CA HIS A 191 23.51 -9.19 9.32
C HIS A 191 23.73 -10.70 9.42
N ARG A 192 22.72 -11.47 9.79
CA ARG A 192 22.71 -12.94 9.76
C ARG A 192 22.08 -13.46 8.49
#